data_a77693e433207ec67029f51bfda384d0
#
_entry.id   a77693e433207ec67029f51bfda384d0
#
_cell.length_a   1.000
_cell.length_b   1.000
_cell.length_c   1.000
_cell.angle_alpha   90.00
_cell.angle_beta   90.00
_cell.angle_gamma   90.00
#
_symmetry.space_group_name_H-M   'P 1'
#
loop_
_entity.id
_entity.type
_entity.pdbx_description
1 polymer ?
#
loop_
_entity_poly.entity_id
_entity_poly.type
_entity_poly.pdbx_seq_one_letter_code
_entity_poly.pdbx_strand_id
1 'polypeptide(L)'
;MKIGLFIPCYVDALYPEVGVATYKLLKSLALDVDYPLNQTCCGQPMANAGFEKMADNIASRFDQLFDAYDYVVAPSASCAAFVKLYHPRLVKEGHQCLTSKKIMDVVEFLHDVVKPTSLKSKFPHIVSVHNSCHGVRELGLSSPSERNVPQFNKIVDLLRLVDGITICQPERKDECCGFGGMFSVEEPDVSTRMGEDKITRHIATGAEYVTGPDSSCLMHMQGIAKREKKPIKFIHVVQILAAGL
;
A
#
# COMPACT_ATOMS: atom_id res chain seq x y z
N MET A 1 19.17 3.58 13.03
CA MET A 1 18.20 2.74 12.28
C MET A 1 18.28 3.17 10.84
N LYS A 2 18.84 2.31 9.98
CA LYS A 2 19.01 2.56 8.54
C LYS A 2 17.87 1.94 7.77
N ILE A 3 17.14 2.74 6.98
CA ILE A 3 15.94 2.33 6.26
C ILE A 3 16.24 2.27 4.77
N GLY A 4 15.99 1.12 4.14
CA GLY A 4 15.95 0.99 2.70
C GLY A 4 14.56 1.31 2.18
N LEU A 5 14.43 2.36 1.37
CA LEU A 5 13.16 2.72 0.76
C LEU A 5 12.97 1.89 -0.52
N PHE A 6 11.98 1.00 -0.50
CA PHE A 6 11.57 0.24 -1.69
C PHE A 6 10.39 0.92 -2.37
N ILE A 7 10.59 1.40 -3.60
CA ILE A 7 9.52 1.98 -4.42
C ILE A 7 9.05 0.96 -5.45
N PRO A 8 7.82 0.42 -5.30
CA PRO A 8 7.28 -0.57 -6.22
C PRO A 8 7.10 -0.05 -7.64
N CYS A 9 7.14 -0.95 -8.63
CA CYS A 9 7.10 -0.61 -10.05
C CYS A 9 5.88 0.21 -10.49
N TYR A 10 4.69 -0.04 -9.94
CA TYR A 10 3.50 0.79 -10.19
C TYR A 10 3.65 2.21 -9.65
N VAL A 11 4.28 2.36 -8.50
CA VAL A 11 4.57 3.67 -7.91
C VAL A 11 5.60 4.40 -8.75
N ASP A 12 6.72 3.74 -9.04
CA ASP A 12 7.81 4.34 -9.80
C ASP A 12 7.38 4.80 -11.21
N ALA A 13 6.64 3.94 -11.91
CA ALA A 13 6.26 4.19 -13.30
C ALA A 13 5.04 5.11 -13.47
N LEU A 14 4.04 5.06 -12.57
CA LEU A 14 2.74 5.70 -12.77
C LEU A 14 2.40 6.75 -11.72
N TYR A 15 2.99 6.67 -10.53
CA TYR A 15 2.68 7.54 -9.39
C TYR A 15 3.96 7.96 -8.63
N PRO A 16 5.00 8.49 -9.32
CA PRO A 16 6.29 8.81 -8.69
C PRO A 16 6.15 9.78 -7.51
N GLU A 17 5.11 10.62 -7.51
CA GLU A 17 4.78 11.51 -6.42
C GLU A 17 4.50 10.79 -5.09
N VAL A 18 4.02 9.53 -5.12
CA VAL A 18 3.84 8.70 -3.92
C VAL A 18 5.19 8.31 -3.34
N GLY A 19 6.15 7.95 -4.20
CA GLY A 19 7.53 7.66 -3.78
C GLY A 19 8.21 8.88 -3.16
N VAL A 20 8.08 10.04 -3.81
CA VAL A 20 8.61 11.32 -3.31
C VAL A 20 7.98 11.71 -1.98
N ALA A 21 6.65 11.57 -1.85
CA ALA A 21 5.94 11.85 -0.60
C ALA A 21 6.40 10.92 0.53
N THR A 22 6.61 9.62 0.23
CA THR A 22 7.14 8.66 1.22
C THR A 22 8.52 9.07 1.71
N TYR A 23 9.42 9.40 0.79
CA TYR A 23 10.77 9.85 1.15
C TYR A 23 10.74 11.10 2.02
N LYS A 24 9.99 12.13 1.60
CA LYS A 24 9.84 13.39 2.35
C LYS A 24 9.27 13.16 3.75
N LEU A 25 8.23 12.34 3.87
CA LEU A 25 7.59 12.02 5.15
C LEU A 25 8.58 11.36 6.10
N LEU A 26 9.28 10.32 5.65
CA LEU A 26 10.27 9.63 6.48
C LEU A 26 11.43 10.53 6.87
N LYS A 27 11.92 11.39 5.97
CA LYS A 27 12.98 12.39 6.27
C LYS A 27 12.50 13.46 7.26
N SER A 28 11.23 13.89 7.18
CA SER A 28 10.66 14.87 8.12
C SER A 28 10.57 14.35 9.56
N LEU A 29 10.55 13.02 9.72
CA LEU A 29 10.59 12.32 11.00
C LEU A 29 12.03 12.02 11.48
N ALA A 30 13.03 12.67 10.86
CA ALA A 30 14.46 12.52 11.17
C ALA A 30 14.99 11.07 11.03
N LEU A 31 14.40 10.29 10.14
CA LEU A 31 14.84 8.92 9.87
C LEU A 31 15.99 8.89 8.85
N ASP A 32 16.91 7.93 9.03
CA ASP A 32 18.01 7.66 8.10
C ASP A 32 17.50 6.78 6.95
N VAL A 33 17.09 7.43 5.85
CA VAL A 33 16.48 6.80 4.67
C VAL A 33 17.43 6.84 3.49
N ASP A 34 17.68 5.68 2.93
CA ASP A 34 18.43 5.47 1.69
C ASP A 34 17.51 4.89 0.61
N TYR A 35 17.72 5.31 -0.64
CA TYR A 35 17.01 4.83 -1.82
C TYR A 35 17.96 4.11 -2.76
N PRO A 36 18.04 2.77 -2.72
CA PRO A 36 18.90 2.01 -3.63
C PRO A 36 18.45 2.16 -5.08
N LEU A 37 19.33 2.68 -5.96
CA LEU A 37 18.99 2.95 -7.36
C LEU A 37 18.80 1.68 -8.20
N ASN A 38 19.37 0.54 -7.78
CA ASN A 38 19.32 -0.72 -8.54
C ASN A 38 18.14 -1.61 -8.17
N GLN A 39 17.11 -1.06 -7.53
CA GLN A 39 15.93 -1.83 -7.16
C GLN A 39 15.08 -2.22 -8.37
N THR A 40 14.34 -3.31 -8.22
CA THR A 40 13.47 -3.88 -9.26
C THR A 40 12.07 -4.14 -8.71
N CYS A 41 11.19 -4.70 -9.52
CA CYS A 41 9.88 -5.18 -9.07
C CYS A 41 10.00 -6.19 -7.91
N CYS A 42 8.98 -6.29 -7.05
CA CYS A 42 8.90 -7.35 -6.04
C CYS A 42 8.72 -8.77 -6.63
N GLY A 43 8.30 -8.89 -7.89
CA GLY A 43 8.05 -10.19 -8.55
C GLY A 43 6.61 -10.70 -8.45
N GLN A 44 5.74 -10.04 -7.70
CA GLN A 44 4.35 -10.48 -7.51
C GLN A 44 3.58 -10.72 -8.82
N PRO A 45 3.64 -9.85 -9.86
CA PRO A 45 2.92 -10.10 -11.11
C PRO A 45 3.31 -11.40 -11.81
N MET A 46 4.60 -11.76 -11.78
CA MET A 46 5.09 -13.02 -12.37
C MET A 46 4.59 -14.23 -11.59
N ALA A 47 4.71 -14.20 -10.27
CA ALA A 47 4.26 -15.30 -9.42
C ALA A 47 2.74 -15.50 -9.53
N ASN A 48 1.95 -14.43 -9.52
CA ASN A 48 0.49 -14.50 -9.68
C ASN A 48 0.06 -15.02 -11.05
N ALA A 49 0.88 -14.84 -12.08
CA ALA A 49 0.65 -15.38 -13.42
C ALA A 49 1.15 -16.85 -13.57
N GLY A 50 1.57 -17.51 -12.49
CA GLY A 50 2.05 -18.90 -12.52
C GLY A 50 3.52 -19.07 -12.91
N PHE A 51 4.28 -17.97 -13.06
CA PHE A 51 5.70 -18.00 -13.41
C PHE A 51 6.61 -17.87 -12.19
N GLU A 52 6.36 -18.62 -11.12
CA GLU A 52 7.09 -18.55 -9.85
C GLU A 52 8.60 -18.73 -10.01
N LYS A 53 9.04 -19.68 -10.89
CA LYS A 53 10.47 -19.88 -11.18
C LYS A 53 11.18 -18.67 -11.75
N MET A 54 10.44 -17.76 -12.44
CA MET A 54 11.01 -16.51 -12.93
C MET A 54 11.10 -15.45 -11.83
N ALA A 55 10.28 -15.56 -10.80
CA ALA A 55 10.31 -14.66 -9.63
C ALA A 55 11.45 -14.99 -8.66
N ASP A 56 12.03 -16.19 -8.70
CA ASP A 56 13.16 -16.63 -7.86
C ASP A 56 14.37 -15.70 -7.96
N ASN A 57 14.82 -15.42 -9.18
CA ASN A 57 15.96 -14.50 -9.38
C ASN A 57 15.67 -13.08 -8.89
N ILE A 58 14.39 -12.63 -8.99
CA ILE A 58 13.96 -11.32 -8.50
C ILE A 58 14.01 -11.32 -6.97
N ALA A 59 13.47 -12.35 -6.32
CA ALA A 59 13.47 -12.47 -4.86
C ALA A 59 14.89 -12.51 -4.30
N SER A 60 15.79 -13.30 -4.91
CA SER A 60 17.19 -13.40 -4.50
C SER A 60 17.94 -12.07 -4.65
N ARG A 61 17.72 -11.35 -5.77
CA ARG A 61 18.31 -10.03 -5.99
C ARG A 61 17.75 -8.98 -5.03
N PHE A 62 16.46 -9.04 -4.75
CA PHE A 62 15.83 -8.16 -3.78
C PHE A 62 16.44 -8.33 -2.39
N ASP A 63 16.60 -9.57 -1.94
CA ASP A 63 17.19 -9.88 -0.65
C ASP A 63 18.63 -9.34 -0.55
N GLN A 64 19.48 -9.59 -1.57
CA GLN A 64 20.84 -9.07 -1.61
C GLN A 64 20.93 -7.54 -1.57
N LEU A 65 19.97 -6.84 -2.20
CA LEU A 65 19.95 -5.38 -2.25
C LEU A 65 19.58 -4.76 -0.92
N PHE A 66 18.68 -5.41 -0.17
CA PHE A 66 18.08 -4.84 1.03
C PHE A 66 18.54 -5.50 2.35
N ASP A 67 19.43 -6.48 2.33
CA ASP A 67 19.84 -7.22 3.53
C ASP A 67 20.60 -6.36 4.55
N ALA A 68 21.32 -5.33 4.09
CA ALA A 68 22.10 -4.43 4.92
C ALA A 68 21.30 -3.38 5.70
N TYR A 69 20.00 -3.27 5.44
CA TYR A 69 19.12 -2.31 6.13
C TYR A 69 18.49 -2.94 7.37
N ASP A 70 18.19 -2.10 8.37
CA ASP A 70 17.47 -2.51 9.57
C ASP A 70 15.98 -2.77 9.23
N TYR A 71 15.40 -1.90 8.38
CA TYR A 71 14.04 -2.01 7.84
C TYR A 71 14.03 -1.74 6.34
N VAL A 72 13.10 -2.37 5.66
CA VAL A 72 12.72 -2.04 4.26
C VAL A 72 11.31 -1.50 4.28
N VAL A 73 11.10 -0.28 3.81
CA VAL A 73 9.78 0.38 3.85
C VAL A 73 9.27 0.61 2.44
N ALA A 74 8.04 0.20 2.17
CA ALA A 74 7.40 0.33 0.87
C ALA A 74 6.03 1.01 0.97
N PRO A 75 5.68 1.98 0.09
CA PRO A 75 4.34 2.53 0.00
C PRO A 75 3.42 1.63 -0.84
N SER A 76 3.29 0.37 -0.46
CA SER A 76 2.39 -0.60 -1.09
C SER A 76 2.24 -1.83 -0.20
N ALA A 77 1.05 -2.01 0.36
CA ALA A 77 0.74 -3.13 1.22
C ALA A 77 0.84 -4.47 0.46
N SER A 78 0.41 -4.52 -0.81
CA SER A 78 0.48 -5.73 -1.62
C SER A 78 1.91 -6.18 -1.90
N CYS A 79 2.80 -5.24 -2.25
CA CYS A 79 4.21 -5.57 -2.48
C CYS A 79 4.94 -5.94 -1.18
N ALA A 80 4.69 -5.23 -0.08
CA ALA A 80 5.25 -5.57 1.23
C ALA A 80 4.80 -6.96 1.69
N ALA A 81 3.52 -7.28 1.56
CA ALA A 81 2.96 -8.60 1.86
C ALA A 81 3.60 -9.69 1.00
N PHE A 82 3.75 -9.46 -0.31
CA PHE A 82 4.36 -10.41 -1.21
C PHE A 82 5.81 -10.74 -0.81
N VAL A 83 6.63 -9.73 -0.57
CA VAL A 83 8.01 -9.94 -0.12
C VAL A 83 8.04 -10.64 1.24
N LYS A 84 7.20 -10.24 2.18
CA LYS A 84 7.14 -10.79 3.54
C LYS A 84 6.78 -12.28 3.56
N LEU A 85 5.79 -12.68 2.78
CA LEU A 85 5.16 -14.00 2.87
C LEU A 85 5.62 -14.99 1.78
N TYR A 86 5.97 -14.50 0.58
CA TYR A 86 6.24 -15.36 -0.56
C TYR A 86 7.72 -15.44 -0.94
N HIS A 87 8.53 -14.38 -0.79
CA HIS A 87 9.96 -14.44 -1.08
C HIS A 87 10.68 -15.58 -0.35
N PRO A 88 10.37 -15.93 0.93
CA PRO A 88 11.01 -17.08 1.58
C PRO A 88 10.85 -18.42 0.85
N ARG A 89 9.83 -18.55 0.00
CA ARG A 89 9.58 -19.75 -0.81
C ARG A 89 10.18 -19.67 -2.21
N LEU A 90 10.50 -18.44 -2.65
CA LEU A 90 11.01 -18.17 -4.00
C LEU A 90 12.53 -18.10 -4.05
N VAL A 91 13.21 -17.77 -2.95
CA VAL A 91 14.67 -17.75 -2.91
C VAL A 91 15.24 -19.14 -3.08
N LYS A 92 16.44 -19.24 -3.66
CA LYS A 92 17.12 -20.51 -3.93
C LYS A 92 17.23 -21.37 -2.67
N GLU A 93 17.13 -22.68 -2.85
CA GLU A 93 17.29 -23.65 -1.78
C GLU A 93 18.60 -23.42 -1.01
N GLY A 94 18.53 -23.40 0.32
CA GLY A 94 19.66 -23.08 1.18
C GLY A 94 19.94 -21.59 1.41
N HIS A 95 19.24 -20.68 0.73
CA HIS A 95 19.33 -19.23 0.98
C HIS A 95 18.24 -18.77 1.96
N GLN A 96 18.62 -18.03 2.98
CA GLN A 96 17.69 -17.43 3.93
C GLN A 96 17.27 -16.03 3.46
N CYS A 97 15.98 -15.82 3.20
CA CYS A 97 15.44 -14.51 2.87
C CYS A 97 15.38 -13.61 4.11
N LEU A 98 16.38 -12.74 4.28
CA LEU A 98 16.48 -11.86 5.45
C LEU A 98 15.51 -10.68 5.37
N THR A 99 15.28 -10.17 4.16
CA THR A 99 14.40 -8.99 3.94
C THR A 99 12.95 -9.28 4.24
N SER A 100 12.50 -10.53 4.14
CA SER A 100 11.11 -10.91 4.48
C SER A 100 10.73 -10.58 5.94
N LYS A 101 11.73 -10.54 6.84
CA LYS A 101 11.53 -10.19 8.26
C LYS A 101 11.63 -8.70 8.53
N LYS A 102 12.15 -7.92 7.58
CA LYS A 102 12.47 -6.49 7.74
C LYS A 102 11.54 -5.59 6.93
N ILE A 103 10.83 -6.15 5.93
CA ILE A 103 9.95 -5.36 5.08
C ILE A 103 8.64 -5.06 5.78
N MET A 104 8.23 -3.81 5.65
CA MET A 104 6.96 -3.31 6.17
C MET A 104 6.31 -2.37 5.14
N ASP A 105 4.99 -2.37 5.08
CA ASP A 105 4.26 -1.26 4.48
C ASP A 105 4.52 0.04 5.26
N VAL A 106 4.51 1.17 4.58
CA VAL A 106 4.77 2.47 5.21
C VAL A 106 3.80 2.77 6.36
N VAL A 107 2.54 2.36 6.27
CA VAL A 107 1.54 2.52 7.35
C VAL A 107 1.90 1.63 8.54
N GLU A 108 2.24 0.36 8.28
CA GLU A 108 2.69 -0.58 9.31
C GLU A 108 3.93 -0.02 10.03
N PHE A 109 4.93 0.44 9.27
CA PHE A 109 6.17 0.98 9.82
C PHE A 109 5.94 2.25 10.66
N LEU A 110 5.16 3.19 10.16
CA LEU A 110 4.85 4.42 10.91
C LEU A 110 4.08 4.13 12.19
N HIS A 111 3.06 3.27 12.12
CA HIS A 111 2.20 2.98 13.26
C HIS A 111 2.90 2.13 14.33
N ASP A 112 3.61 1.07 13.95
CA ASP A 112 4.13 0.07 14.90
C ASP A 112 5.55 0.37 15.37
N VAL A 113 6.38 1.02 14.52
CA VAL A 113 7.80 1.26 14.81
C VAL A 113 8.05 2.73 15.17
N VAL A 114 7.68 3.67 14.29
CA VAL A 114 7.98 5.10 14.48
C VAL A 114 7.08 5.73 15.54
N LYS A 115 5.79 5.42 15.53
CA LYS A 115 4.75 5.90 16.45
C LYS A 115 4.75 7.42 16.60
N PRO A 116 4.60 8.18 15.50
CA PRO A 116 4.57 9.63 15.57
C PRO A 116 3.39 10.09 16.43
N THR A 117 3.61 11.08 17.29
CA THR A 117 2.55 11.68 18.12
C THR A 117 1.90 12.89 17.44
N SER A 118 2.52 13.43 16.41
CA SER A 118 2.02 14.54 15.58
C SER A 118 2.66 14.51 14.21
N LEU A 119 1.96 15.07 13.22
CA LEU A 119 2.47 15.32 11.87
C LEU A 119 2.27 16.80 11.52
N LYS A 120 3.16 17.36 10.68
CA LYS A 120 3.03 18.74 10.17
C LYS A 120 2.11 18.82 8.95
N SER A 121 1.28 17.81 8.72
CA SER A 121 0.43 17.69 7.55
C SER A 121 -0.94 18.32 7.77
N LYS A 122 -1.49 18.93 6.70
CA LYS A 122 -2.82 19.52 6.69
C LYS A 122 -3.57 19.09 5.44
N PHE A 123 -4.78 18.53 5.63
CA PHE A 123 -5.62 18.06 4.52
C PHE A 123 -7.10 18.25 4.86
N PRO A 124 -7.67 19.48 4.68
CA PRO A 124 -9.01 19.82 5.14
C PRO A 124 -10.10 19.31 4.17
N HIS A 125 -10.19 17.99 4.01
CA HIS A 125 -11.11 17.31 3.12
C HIS A 125 -11.78 16.12 3.81
N ILE A 126 -12.93 15.69 3.27
CA ILE A 126 -13.62 14.46 3.67
C ILE A 126 -12.99 13.28 2.91
N VAL A 127 -12.44 12.33 3.64
CA VAL A 127 -11.64 11.21 3.09
C VAL A 127 -12.25 9.89 3.51
N SER A 128 -12.56 9.03 2.54
CA SER A 128 -12.99 7.66 2.78
C SER A 128 -11.82 6.68 2.65
N VAL A 129 -11.67 5.78 3.62
CA VAL A 129 -10.54 4.85 3.69
C VAL A 129 -10.86 3.55 2.97
N HIS A 130 -10.06 3.22 1.94
CA HIS A 130 -10.01 1.91 1.31
C HIS A 130 -8.98 1.03 2.02
N ASN A 131 -9.44 0.02 2.72
CA ASN A 131 -8.57 -1.02 3.28
C ASN A 131 -8.28 -2.04 2.19
N SER A 132 -7.04 -2.11 1.71
CA SER A 132 -6.66 -3.10 0.71
C SER A 132 -6.71 -4.53 1.28
N CYS A 133 -7.06 -5.52 0.48
CA CYS A 133 -7.18 -6.90 0.94
C CYS A 133 -5.86 -7.45 1.50
N HIS A 134 -4.72 -7.17 0.87
CA HIS A 134 -3.39 -7.53 1.38
C HIS A 134 -3.07 -6.79 2.70
N GLY A 135 -3.41 -5.50 2.77
CA GLY A 135 -3.24 -4.72 4.00
C GLY A 135 -4.01 -5.30 5.17
N VAL A 136 -5.27 -5.69 4.94
CA VAL A 136 -6.13 -6.24 6.00
C VAL A 136 -5.71 -7.66 6.39
N ARG A 137 -5.63 -8.57 5.41
CA ARG A 137 -5.55 -10.03 5.67
C ARG A 137 -4.14 -10.55 5.83
N GLU A 138 -3.17 -9.90 5.20
CA GLU A 138 -1.78 -10.36 5.20
C GLU A 138 -0.88 -9.53 6.13
N LEU A 139 -1.08 -8.20 6.20
CA LEU A 139 -0.28 -7.32 7.04
C LEU A 139 -0.96 -6.88 8.35
N GLY A 140 -2.26 -7.13 8.50
CA GLY A 140 -2.99 -6.71 9.70
C GLY A 140 -3.01 -5.18 9.89
N LEU A 141 -3.21 -4.41 8.81
CA LEU A 141 -3.34 -2.95 8.89
C LEU A 141 -4.68 -2.52 9.48
N SER A 142 -5.69 -3.38 9.42
CA SER A 142 -6.98 -3.18 10.09
C SER A 142 -7.63 -4.51 10.42
N SER A 143 -8.63 -4.47 11.31
CA SER A 143 -9.43 -5.64 11.67
C SER A 143 -10.28 -6.09 10.47
N PRO A 144 -10.19 -7.36 10.06
CA PRO A 144 -11.05 -7.92 9.03
C PRO A 144 -12.46 -8.20 9.57
N SER A 145 -13.48 -8.01 8.72
CA SER A 145 -14.89 -8.20 9.11
C SER A 145 -15.27 -9.65 9.36
N GLU A 146 -14.57 -10.59 8.74
CA GLU A 146 -14.78 -12.04 8.90
C GLU A 146 -14.24 -12.61 10.23
N ARG A 147 -13.52 -11.81 11.01
CA ARG A 147 -12.96 -12.24 12.31
C ARG A 147 -13.61 -11.47 13.45
N ASN A 148 -14.00 -12.16 14.49
CA ASN A 148 -14.54 -11.54 15.71
C ASN A 148 -13.39 -11.07 16.61
N VAL A 149 -12.74 -9.96 16.20
CA VAL A 149 -11.63 -9.32 16.93
C VAL A 149 -11.99 -7.86 17.24
N PRO A 150 -11.36 -7.24 18.25
CA PRO A 150 -11.51 -5.81 18.51
C PRO A 150 -11.22 -4.98 17.25
N GLN A 151 -12.06 -3.98 17.00
CA GLN A 151 -11.94 -3.13 15.81
C GLN A 151 -10.73 -2.19 15.95
N PHE A 152 -9.84 -2.20 14.97
CA PHE A 152 -8.71 -1.28 14.83
C PHE A 152 -8.45 -0.94 13.37
N ASN A 153 -7.76 0.18 13.12
CA ASN A 153 -7.34 0.56 11.77
C ASN A 153 -6.13 1.51 11.84
N LYS A 154 -4.94 1.00 11.52
CA LYS A 154 -3.67 1.74 11.56
C LYS A 154 -3.67 2.94 10.60
N ILE A 155 -4.35 2.83 9.44
CA ILE A 155 -4.47 3.94 8.49
C ILE A 155 -5.26 5.08 9.14
N VAL A 156 -6.39 4.78 9.76
CA VAL A 156 -7.23 5.76 10.45
C VAL A 156 -6.48 6.42 11.60
N ASP A 157 -5.73 5.64 12.37
CA ASP A 157 -4.98 6.16 13.52
C ASP A 157 -3.90 7.16 13.07
N LEU A 158 -3.19 6.89 11.97
CA LEU A 158 -2.23 7.84 11.40
C LEU A 158 -2.91 9.07 10.78
N LEU A 159 -4.03 8.88 10.08
CA LEU A 159 -4.76 9.99 9.47
C LEU A 159 -5.32 10.97 10.51
N ARG A 160 -5.66 10.51 11.73
CA ARG A 160 -6.08 11.37 12.84
C ARG A 160 -5.02 12.38 13.28
N LEU A 161 -3.77 12.19 12.90
CA LEU A 161 -2.66 13.12 13.16
C LEU A 161 -2.59 14.26 12.14
N VAL A 162 -3.42 14.23 11.08
CA VAL A 162 -3.44 15.22 10.00
C VAL A 162 -4.46 16.32 10.32
N ASP A 163 -4.02 17.59 10.27
CA ASP A 163 -4.88 18.74 10.57
C ASP A 163 -6.02 18.90 9.55
N GLY A 164 -7.23 19.14 10.03
CA GLY A 164 -8.41 19.47 9.24
C GLY A 164 -9.07 18.30 8.51
N ILE A 165 -8.54 17.08 8.58
CA ILE A 165 -9.11 15.92 7.89
C ILE A 165 -10.42 15.44 8.55
N THR A 166 -11.41 15.09 7.73
CA THR A 166 -12.60 14.36 8.16
C THR A 166 -12.56 12.94 7.60
N ILE A 167 -12.57 11.93 8.47
CA ILE A 167 -12.40 10.52 8.09
C ILE A 167 -13.75 9.81 8.11
N CYS A 168 -14.08 9.13 7.02
CA CYS A 168 -15.25 8.25 6.93
C CYS A 168 -14.84 6.86 6.41
N GLN A 169 -15.70 5.88 6.59
CA GLN A 169 -15.48 4.51 6.13
C GLN A 169 -16.75 4.00 5.45
N PRO A 170 -16.60 3.26 4.32
CA PRO A 170 -17.75 2.65 3.67
C PRO A 170 -18.32 1.51 4.53
N GLU A 171 -19.58 1.15 4.33
CA GLU A 171 -20.27 0.07 5.05
C GLU A 171 -19.48 -1.25 4.99
N ARG A 172 -18.98 -1.63 3.80
CA ARG A 172 -18.12 -2.80 3.59
C ARG A 172 -16.67 -2.38 3.53
N LYS A 173 -16.05 -2.23 4.70
CA LYS A 173 -14.70 -1.66 4.88
C LYS A 173 -13.60 -2.42 4.13
N ASP A 174 -13.64 -3.75 4.18
CA ASP A 174 -12.61 -4.68 3.71
C ASP A 174 -12.97 -5.44 2.42
N GLU A 175 -14.00 -4.96 1.71
CA GLU A 175 -14.36 -5.45 0.38
C GLU A 175 -13.24 -5.13 -0.62
N CYS A 176 -12.92 -6.11 -1.49
CA CYS A 176 -11.89 -5.97 -2.51
C CYS A 176 -12.29 -4.92 -3.56
N CYS A 177 -11.30 -4.19 -4.09
CA CYS A 177 -11.50 -3.23 -5.18
C CYS A 177 -11.70 -3.89 -6.55
N GLY A 178 -11.36 -5.18 -6.68
CA GLY A 178 -11.47 -5.93 -7.94
C GLY A 178 -10.21 -5.94 -8.82
N PHE A 179 -9.14 -5.21 -8.47
CA PHE A 179 -7.95 -5.15 -9.33
C PHE A 179 -7.29 -6.51 -9.54
N GLY A 180 -6.81 -7.16 -8.45
CA GLY A 180 -6.22 -8.51 -8.47
C GLY A 180 -5.06 -8.74 -9.44
N GLY A 181 -4.46 -7.68 -10.03
CA GLY A 181 -3.39 -7.80 -11.03
C GLY A 181 -3.87 -8.49 -12.30
N MET A 182 -3.48 -9.75 -12.54
CA MET A 182 -3.89 -10.55 -13.71
C MET A 182 -5.41 -10.74 -13.77
N PHE A 183 -6.08 -10.85 -12.62
CA PHE A 183 -7.54 -10.98 -12.56
C PHE A 183 -8.28 -9.86 -13.32
N SER A 184 -7.78 -8.63 -13.27
CA SER A 184 -8.38 -7.50 -14.01
C SER A 184 -8.23 -7.61 -15.52
N VAL A 185 -7.32 -8.45 -16.00
CA VAL A 185 -7.09 -8.72 -17.42
C VAL A 185 -7.86 -9.95 -17.88
N GLU A 186 -7.87 -10.99 -17.07
CA GLU A 186 -8.51 -12.28 -17.37
C GLU A 186 -10.03 -12.23 -17.17
N GLU A 187 -10.50 -11.48 -16.17
CA GLU A 187 -11.91 -11.33 -15.81
C GLU A 187 -12.33 -9.84 -15.73
N PRO A 188 -12.20 -9.09 -16.85
CA PRO A 188 -12.36 -7.63 -16.84
C PRO A 188 -13.76 -7.15 -16.43
N ASP A 189 -14.81 -7.90 -16.79
CA ASP A 189 -16.19 -7.52 -16.46
C ASP A 189 -16.46 -7.66 -14.96
N VAL A 190 -16.02 -8.76 -14.36
CA VAL A 190 -16.14 -9.00 -12.91
C VAL A 190 -15.32 -8.01 -12.12
N SER A 191 -14.06 -7.79 -12.54
CA SER A 191 -13.14 -6.84 -11.95
C SER A 191 -13.73 -5.42 -11.96
N THR A 192 -14.26 -4.98 -13.10
CA THR A 192 -14.90 -3.68 -13.24
C THR A 192 -16.12 -3.56 -12.32
N ARG A 193 -16.98 -4.57 -12.28
CA ARG A 193 -18.16 -4.56 -11.43
C ARG A 193 -17.84 -4.46 -9.95
N MET A 194 -16.82 -5.19 -9.49
CA MET A 194 -16.32 -5.06 -8.12
C MET A 194 -15.83 -3.64 -7.79
N GLY A 195 -15.13 -3.01 -8.74
CA GLY A 195 -14.68 -1.63 -8.60
C GLY A 195 -15.82 -0.63 -8.55
N GLU A 196 -16.86 -0.78 -9.40
CA GLU A 196 -18.07 0.04 -9.42
C GLU A 196 -18.80 -0.02 -8.08
N ASP A 197 -19.01 -1.22 -7.54
CA ASP A 197 -19.67 -1.44 -6.25
C ASP A 197 -18.85 -0.78 -5.12
N LYS A 198 -17.52 -0.93 -5.14
CA LYS A 198 -16.65 -0.31 -4.15
C LYS A 198 -16.69 1.21 -4.21
N ILE A 199 -16.60 1.81 -5.40
CA ILE A 199 -16.67 3.26 -5.62
C ILE A 199 -18.01 3.81 -5.15
N THR A 200 -19.11 3.13 -5.47
CA THR A 200 -20.47 3.54 -5.06
C THR A 200 -20.56 3.63 -3.54
N ARG A 201 -19.99 2.67 -2.79
CA ARG A 201 -19.96 2.72 -1.33
C ARG A 201 -19.10 3.85 -0.78
N HIS A 202 -17.97 4.17 -1.41
CA HIS A 202 -17.16 5.31 -1.03
C HIS A 202 -17.91 6.63 -1.27
N ILE A 203 -18.59 6.79 -2.40
CA ILE A 203 -19.40 7.98 -2.70
C ILE A 203 -20.54 8.14 -1.69
N ALA A 204 -21.18 7.04 -1.29
CA ALA A 204 -22.27 7.06 -0.31
C ALA A 204 -21.85 7.60 1.07
N THR A 205 -20.55 7.65 1.38
CA THR A 205 -20.04 8.27 2.62
C THR A 205 -19.99 9.80 2.56
N GLY A 206 -20.22 10.42 1.42
CA GLY A 206 -20.05 11.85 1.20
C GLY A 206 -18.59 12.29 1.05
N ALA A 207 -17.66 11.34 0.83
CA ALA A 207 -16.24 11.64 0.69
C ALA A 207 -15.89 12.39 -0.60
N GLU A 208 -14.96 13.32 -0.51
CA GLU A 208 -14.31 13.98 -1.65
C GLU A 208 -13.18 13.12 -2.23
N TYR A 209 -12.48 12.38 -1.33
CA TYR A 209 -11.35 11.54 -1.68
C TYR A 209 -11.49 10.11 -1.15
N VAL A 210 -10.98 9.16 -1.93
CA VAL A 210 -10.67 7.80 -1.45
C VAL A 210 -9.17 7.71 -1.24
N THR A 211 -8.76 7.21 -0.08
CA THR A 211 -7.36 6.94 0.23
C THR A 211 -7.14 5.48 0.61
N GLY A 212 -5.92 4.99 0.42
CA GLY A 212 -5.52 3.63 0.78
C GLY A 212 -4.02 3.42 0.64
N PRO A 213 -3.50 2.24 1.04
CA PRO A 213 -2.08 1.93 1.07
C PRO A 213 -1.55 1.33 -0.24
N ASP A 214 -2.39 1.09 -1.25
CA ASP A 214 -2.02 0.47 -2.52
C ASP A 214 -2.39 1.33 -3.72
N SER A 215 -1.39 1.86 -4.43
CA SER A 215 -1.59 2.63 -5.67
C SER A 215 -2.33 1.84 -6.74
N SER A 216 -2.15 0.53 -6.82
CA SER A 216 -2.82 -0.34 -7.79
C SER A 216 -4.33 -0.40 -7.58
N CYS A 217 -4.80 -0.50 -6.33
CA CYS A 217 -6.22 -0.43 -6.00
C CYS A 217 -6.81 0.95 -6.34
N LEU A 218 -6.09 2.02 -5.98
CA LEU A 218 -6.52 3.40 -6.26
C LEU A 218 -6.57 3.66 -7.77
N MET A 219 -5.57 3.19 -8.53
CA MET A 219 -5.52 3.28 -9.99
C MET A 219 -6.73 2.61 -10.65
N HIS A 220 -7.05 1.39 -10.24
CA HIS A 220 -8.18 0.64 -10.76
C HIS A 220 -9.50 1.38 -10.54
N MET A 221 -9.79 1.76 -9.29
CA MET A 221 -10.99 2.51 -8.96
C MET A 221 -11.03 3.89 -9.64
N GLN A 222 -9.89 4.59 -9.73
CA GLN A 222 -9.79 5.88 -10.42
C GLN A 222 -10.11 5.76 -11.92
N GLY A 223 -9.60 4.71 -12.58
CA GLY A 223 -9.88 4.44 -13.98
C GLY A 223 -11.37 4.24 -14.25
N ILE A 224 -12.05 3.45 -13.41
CA ILE A 224 -13.49 3.21 -13.49
C ILE A 224 -14.25 4.52 -13.21
N ALA A 225 -13.95 5.20 -12.11
CA ALA A 225 -14.62 6.46 -11.74
C ALA A 225 -14.49 7.53 -12.82
N LYS A 226 -13.30 7.65 -13.45
CA LYS A 226 -13.07 8.57 -14.56
C LYS A 226 -13.91 8.22 -15.79
N ARG A 227 -13.99 6.94 -16.16
CA ARG A 227 -14.81 6.45 -17.28
C ARG A 227 -16.29 6.74 -17.06
N GLU A 228 -16.76 6.55 -15.83
CA GLU A 228 -18.16 6.75 -15.44
C GLU A 228 -18.49 8.17 -14.98
N LYS A 229 -17.50 9.09 -15.03
CA LYS A 229 -17.66 10.49 -14.61
C LYS A 229 -18.15 10.64 -13.17
N LYS A 230 -17.71 9.75 -12.27
CA LYS A 230 -18.04 9.83 -10.84
C LYS A 230 -17.26 10.97 -10.16
N PRO A 231 -17.90 11.77 -9.29
CA PRO A 231 -17.30 12.96 -8.69
C PRO A 231 -16.47 12.61 -7.42
N ILE A 232 -15.52 11.69 -7.54
CA ILE A 232 -14.66 11.30 -6.43
C ILE A 232 -13.19 11.24 -6.89
N LYS A 233 -12.28 11.64 -6.02
CA LYS A 233 -10.84 11.69 -6.27
C LYS A 233 -10.13 10.56 -5.52
N PHE A 234 -8.93 10.20 -5.98
CA PHE A 234 -8.12 9.14 -5.38
C PHE A 234 -6.74 9.69 -5.03
N ILE A 235 -6.25 9.36 -3.84
CA ILE A 235 -4.96 9.83 -3.33
C ILE A 235 -4.36 8.75 -2.42
N HIS A 236 -3.07 8.48 -2.55
CA HIS A 236 -2.39 7.51 -1.69
C HIS A 236 -2.27 8.07 -0.25
N VAL A 237 -2.40 7.20 0.76
CA VAL A 237 -2.38 7.61 2.17
C VAL A 237 -1.13 8.41 2.53
N VAL A 238 0.03 8.03 2.02
CA VAL A 238 1.30 8.73 2.29
C VAL A 238 1.32 10.17 1.76
N GLN A 239 0.60 10.47 0.68
CA GLN A 239 0.50 11.84 0.15
C GLN A 239 -0.32 12.73 1.10
N ILE A 240 -1.32 12.18 1.78
CA ILE A 240 -2.06 12.90 2.83
C ILE A 240 -1.16 13.10 4.05
N LEU A 241 -0.45 12.05 4.49
CA LEU A 241 0.45 12.13 5.65
C LEU A 241 1.64 13.08 5.40
N ALA A 242 2.00 13.33 4.14
CA ALA A 242 3.07 14.23 3.73
C ALA A 242 2.55 15.61 3.24
N ALA A 243 1.25 15.88 3.32
CA ALA A 243 0.67 17.09 2.79
C ALA A 243 1.20 18.34 3.50
N GLY A 244 1.90 19.21 2.76
CA GLY A 244 2.52 20.42 3.28
C GLY A 244 4.01 20.30 3.62
N LEU A 245 4.65 19.15 3.30
CA LEU A 245 6.10 18.91 3.44
C LEU A 245 6.88 19.32 2.18
#